data_e922de90098ec0d7731e624516351403
#
_entry.id   e922de90098ec0d7731e624516351403
#
_cell.length_a   1.000
_cell.length_b   1.000
_cell.length_c   1.000
_cell.angle_alpha   90.00
_cell.angle_beta   90.00
_cell.angle_gamma   90.00
#
_symmetry.space_group_name_H-M   'P 1'
#
loop_
_entity.id
_entity.type
_entity.pdbx_description
1 polymer ?
#
loop_
_entity_poly.entity_id
_entity_poly.type
_entity_poly.pdbx_seq_one_letter_code
_entity_poly.pdbx_strand_id
1 'polypeptide(L)'
;MLAIAALGIVAGRAQTPPPQSHVRAVTITILSTNLAEEGRGEWGFAALVEADGHKILFDTGTYPDTVLSNALEMKIDLSGISQVVLSHSDDDHTGGLLNLRRELSKANTAALSRAYVAKGFFYERMASPNEKAEDRIALLKAEYKRTGGTFLENDRPVALYPGIWLLGPIPRIHPEQNWSGSGKVKTPRGLAEDNIPEDTSLVLDTDRGLIVLSGCCHAGIINTIEYAREKVRSAPIYAAIGGFHLMRASDATLDWTAQKLKEFGLSNFIGAHCTGIEPVYRIRQKAGLSRRTCIVGGVGDRFSMEKGIIAGLLTH
;
A
#
# COMPACT_ATOMS: atom_id res chain seq x y z
N MET A 1 -52.59 -32.61 -32.32
CA MET A 1 -52.32 -31.18 -32.08
C MET A 1 -51.07 -31.11 -31.20
N LEU A 2 -49.90 -30.85 -31.79
CA LEU A 2 -48.65 -30.63 -31.05
C LEU A 2 -48.53 -29.14 -30.76
N ALA A 3 -48.39 -28.77 -29.49
CA ALA A 3 -48.05 -27.39 -29.06
C ALA A 3 -46.54 -27.22 -29.03
N ILE A 4 -46.03 -26.32 -29.86
CA ILE A 4 -44.59 -25.88 -29.87
C ILE A 4 -44.44 -24.76 -28.85
N ALA A 5 -43.71 -25.02 -27.76
CA ALA A 5 -43.33 -23.98 -26.80
C ALA A 5 -42.10 -23.27 -27.33
N ALA A 6 -42.24 -21.97 -27.60
CA ALA A 6 -41.11 -21.08 -27.96
C ALA A 6 -40.34 -20.67 -26.70
N LEU A 7 -39.10 -21.10 -26.55
CA LEU A 7 -38.16 -20.60 -25.54
C LEU A 7 -37.65 -19.21 -25.99
N GLY A 8 -38.07 -18.18 -25.29
CA GLY A 8 -37.53 -16.82 -25.48
C GLY A 8 -36.16 -16.75 -24.83
N ILE A 9 -35.10 -16.53 -25.64
CA ILE A 9 -33.77 -16.21 -25.17
C ILE A 9 -33.77 -14.75 -24.71
N VAL A 10 -33.72 -14.52 -23.39
CA VAL A 10 -33.47 -13.17 -22.83
C VAL A 10 -32.00 -12.89 -22.98
N ALA A 11 -31.63 -12.07 -23.98
CA ALA A 11 -30.29 -11.57 -24.13
C ALA A 11 -29.97 -10.62 -22.94
N GLY A 12 -29.13 -11.08 -22.02
CA GLY A 12 -28.60 -10.26 -20.94
C GLY A 12 -27.85 -9.06 -21.54
N ARG A 13 -28.33 -7.86 -21.28
CA ARG A 13 -27.60 -6.61 -21.60
C ARG A 13 -26.28 -6.64 -20.82
N ALA A 14 -25.16 -6.70 -21.54
CA ALA A 14 -23.85 -6.42 -20.99
C ALA A 14 -23.91 -5.03 -20.38
N GLN A 15 -23.76 -4.92 -19.06
CA GLN A 15 -23.61 -3.63 -18.39
C GLN A 15 -22.31 -3.00 -18.89
N THR A 16 -22.40 -1.88 -19.56
CA THR A 16 -21.26 -1.01 -19.84
C THR A 16 -20.59 -0.67 -18.52
N PRO A 17 -19.26 -0.89 -18.37
CA PRO A 17 -18.57 -0.49 -17.17
C PRO A 17 -18.82 0.99 -16.92
N PRO A 18 -18.98 1.44 -15.66
CA PRO A 18 -19.18 2.83 -15.34
C PRO A 18 -18.04 3.66 -15.94
N PRO A 19 -18.30 4.91 -16.37
CA PRO A 19 -17.25 5.76 -16.93
C PRO A 19 -16.09 5.83 -15.94
N GLN A 20 -14.89 5.58 -16.43
CA GLN A 20 -13.66 5.57 -15.65
C GLN A 20 -13.47 6.98 -15.08
N SER A 21 -13.73 7.15 -13.79
CA SER A 21 -13.58 8.43 -13.10
C SER A 21 -12.14 8.55 -12.60
N HIS A 22 -11.42 9.56 -13.11
CA HIS A 22 -10.10 9.90 -12.61
C HIS A 22 -10.21 10.73 -11.35
N VAL A 23 -9.33 10.43 -10.38
CA VAL A 23 -9.12 11.29 -9.21
C VAL A 23 -8.47 12.60 -9.66
N ARG A 24 -9.02 13.73 -9.22
CA ARG A 24 -8.59 15.07 -9.64
C ARG A 24 -7.68 15.75 -8.62
N ALA A 25 -7.89 15.49 -7.35
CA ALA A 25 -7.10 16.05 -6.27
C ALA A 25 -6.53 14.92 -5.41
N VAL A 26 -5.22 14.87 -5.26
CA VAL A 26 -4.53 13.90 -4.41
C VAL A 26 -3.51 14.62 -3.56
N THR A 27 -3.49 14.28 -2.27
CA THR A 27 -2.38 14.56 -1.35
C THR A 27 -2.07 13.28 -0.59
N ILE A 28 -0.80 12.89 -0.55
CA ILE A 28 -0.29 11.78 0.25
C ILE A 28 0.73 12.36 1.22
N THR A 29 0.53 12.16 2.52
CA THR A 29 1.43 12.63 3.59
C THR A 29 2.01 11.43 4.32
N ILE A 30 3.34 11.34 4.42
CA ILE A 30 4.02 10.29 5.19
C ILE A 30 3.88 10.60 6.68
N LEU A 31 3.30 9.67 7.44
CA LEU A 31 3.09 9.80 8.89
C LEU A 31 4.10 8.99 9.71
N SER A 32 4.69 7.95 9.12
CA SER A 32 5.73 7.12 9.75
C SER A 32 6.69 6.59 8.69
N THR A 33 7.99 6.74 8.94
CA THR A 33 9.12 6.15 8.22
C THR A 33 10.40 6.36 9.03
N ASN A 34 11.55 5.90 8.51
CA ASN A 34 12.84 5.91 9.23
C ASN A 34 13.39 7.32 9.49
N LEU A 35 13.14 8.27 8.60
CA LEU A 35 13.65 9.62 8.69
C LEU A 35 12.57 10.58 9.21
N ALA A 36 12.95 11.47 10.14
CA ALA A 36 12.08 12.52 10.64
C ALA A 36 12.92 13.77 10.89
N GLU A 37 12.51 14.92 10.38
CA GLU A 37 13.05 16.23 10.73
C GLU A 37 12.31 16.77 11.95
N GLU A 38 11.00 16.64 11.94
CA GLU A 38 10.07 16.85 13.06
C GLU A 38 9.31 15.56 13.31
N GLY A 39 8.81 15.35 14.53
CA GLY A 39 8.16 14.11 14.91
C GLY A 39 9.14 12.99 15.24
N ARG A 40 8.68 11.76 15.04
CA ARG A 40 9.42 10.54 15.37
C ARG A 40 9.60 9.66 14.16
N GLY A 41 10.86 9.31 13.85
CA GLY A 41 11.19 8.26 12.91
C GLY A 41 11.11 6.88 13.59
N GLU A 42 10.77 5.86 12.81
CA GLU A 42 10.79 4.47 13.26
C GLU A 42 11.04 3.53 12.07
N TRP A 43 11.40 2.28 12.35
CA TRP A 43 11.37 1.25 11.33
C TRP A 43 9.92 0.81 11.13
N GLY A 44 9.21 1.49 10.23
CA GLY A 44 7.82 1.27 9.93
C GLY A 44 7.34 2.22 8.83
N PHE A 45 6.11 2.01 8.36
CA PHE A 45 5.52 2.89 7.37
C PHE A 45 4.06 3.21 7.71
N ALA A 46 3.67 4.45 7.48
CA ALA A 46 2.27 4.87 7.42
C ALA A 46 2.14 6.14 6.59
N ALA A 47 1.04 6.26 5.86
CA ALA A 47 0.71 7.45 5.08
C ALA A 47 -0.78 7.79 5.15
N LEU A 48 -1.10 9.09 5.17
CA LEU A 48 -2.45 9.59 4.95
C LEU A 48 -2.64 9.86 3.47
N VAL A 49 -3.69 9.27 2.89
CA VAL A 49 -4.14 9.53 1.52
C VAL A 49 -5.41 10.36 1.58
N GLU A 50 -5.37 11.52 0.95
CA GLU A 50 -6.52 12.41 0.75
C GLU A 50 -6.75 12.54 -0.76
N ALA A 51 -7.92 12.08 -1.24
CA ALA A 51 -8.21 12.03 -2.67
C ALA A 51 -9.70 12.32 -2.92
N ASP A 52 -9.99 13.40 -3.65
CA ASP A 52 -11.35 13.86 -3.98
C ASP A 52 -12.31 13.87 -2.78
N GLY A 53 -11.82 14.33 -1.62
CA GLY A 53 -12.59 14.40 -0.37
C GLY A 53 -12.64 13.09 0.43
N HIS A 54 -12.12 11.99 -0.09
CA HIS A 54 -11.96 10.74 0.66
C HIS A 54 -10.63 10.73 1.41
N LYS A 55 -10.63 10.15 2.62
CA LYS A 55 -9.43 9.97 3.45
C LYS A 55 -9.25 8.49 3.78
N ILE A 56 -8.04 7.98 3.57
CA ILE A 56 -7.66 6.61 3.87
C ILE A 56 -6.33 6.65 4.62
N LEU A 57 -6.24 5.96 5.76
CA LEU A 57 -4.95 5.67 6.37
C LEU A 57 -4.36 4.43 5.68
N PHE A 58 -3.13 4.51 5.23
CA PHE A 58 -2.39 3.40 4.63
C PHE A 58 -1.27 3.00 5.57
N ASP A 59 -1.31 1.79 6.10
CA ASP A 59 -0.46 1.24 7.17
C ASP A 59 -0.49 2.06 8.48
N THR A 60 0.15 1.56 9.54
CA THR A 60 0.05 2.12 10.88
C THR A 60 1.37 2.17 11.65
N GLY A 61 2.50 1.92 10.98
CA GLY A 61 3.82 1.92 11.61
C GLY A 61 4.07 0.76 12.56
N THR A 62 5.21 0.81 13.26
CA THR A 62 5.68 -0.20 14.20
C THR A 62 5.17 0.02 15.61
N TYR A 63 5.43 1.21 16.15
CA TYR A 63 5.09 1.47 17.56
C TYR A 63 3.66 1.99 17.70
N PRO A 64 2.99 1.65 18.83
CA PRO A 64 1.58 1.95 19.02
C PRO A 64 1.22 3.43 18.90
N ASP A 65 2.12 4.33 19.26
CA ASP A 65 1.85 5.77 19.38
C ASP A 65 2.52 6.65 18.33
N THR A 66 3.46 6.13 17.51
CA THR A 66 4.23 6.96 16.58
C THR A 66 3.34 7.70 15.58
N VAL A 67 2.47 6.99 14.88
CA VAL A 67 1.59 7.60 13.87
C VAL A 67 0.66 8.65 14.48
N LEU A 68 0.08 8.35 15.65
CA LEU A 68 -0.79 9.30 16.35
C LEU A 68 -0.02 10.54 16.80
N SER A 69 1.17 10.36 17.40
CA SER A 69 2.02 11.48 17.86
C SER A 69 2.44 12.36 16.69
N ASN A 70 2.91 11.77 15.59
CA ASN A 70 3.32 12.51 14.39
C ASN A 70 2.14 13.27 13.76
N ALA A 71 0.95 12.65 13.68
CA ALA A 71 -0.25 13.32 13.17
C ALA A 71 -0.63 14.53 14.04
N LEU A 72 -0.58 14.39 15.38
CA LEU A 72 -0.87 15.49 16.30
C LEU A 72 0.14 16.64 16.15
N GLU A 73 1.44 16.34 16.05
CA GLU A 73 2.50 17.34 15.84
C GLU A 73 2.30 18.10 14.52
N MET A 74 1.94 17.38 13.46
CA MET A 74 1.59 17.96 12.16
C MET A 74 0.20 18.63 12.12
N LYS A 75 -0.56 18.61 13.22
CA LYS A 75 -1.94 19.11 13.32
C LYS A 75 -2.89 18.44 12.31
N ILE A 76 -2.70 17.16 12.08
CA ILE A 76 -3.55 16.33 11.23
C ILE A 76 -4.55 15.58 12.10
N ASP A 77 -5.84 15.80 11.87
CA ASP A 77 -6.91 15.06 12.53
C ASP A 77 -7.23 13.75 11.77
N LEU A 78 -6.97 12.63 12.42
CA LEU A 78 -7.27 11.29 11.92
C LEU A 78 -8.65 10.77 12.38
N SER A 79 -9.37 11.46 13.26
CA SER A 79 -10.61 10.97 13.87
C SER A 79 -11.75 10.80 12.85
N GLY A 80 -11.73 11.58 11.77
CA GLY A 80 -12.71 11.49 10.68
C GLY A 80 -12.50 10.33 9.71
N ILE A 81 -11.40 9.58 9.83
CA ILE A 81 -11.02 8.52 8.87
C ILE A 81 -11.62 7.19 9.31
N SER A 82 -12.55 6.64 8.54
CA SER A 82 -13.18 5.35 8.88
C SER A 82 -12.46 4.13 8.31
N GLN A 83 -11.54 4.32 7.38
CA GLN A 83 -10.88 3.24 6.64
C GLN A 83 -9.38 3.24 6.84
N VAL A 84 -8.82 2.06 7.03
CA VAL A 84 -7.39 1.80 6.98
C VAL A 84 -7.13 0.67 5.97
N VAL A 85 -6.08 0.81 5.19
CA VAL A 85 -5.52 -0.26 4.36
C VAL A 85 -4.27 -0.75 5.05
N LEU A 86 -4.11 -2.06 5.21
CA LEU A 86 -2.86 -2.67 5.67
C LEU A 86 -2.23 -3.41 4.49
N SER A 87 -1.05 -2.99 4.10
CA SER A 87 -0.35 -3.50 2.92
C SER A 87 0.00 -4.97 3.05
N HIS A 88 0.42 -5.39 4.24
CA HIS A 88 0.73 -6.77 4.61
C HIS A 88 0.75 -6.92 6.13
N SER A 89 1.08 -8.11 6.64
CA SER A 89 0.87 -8.46 8.03
C SER A 89 2.06 -8.18 8.97
N ASP A 90 3.17 -7.65 8.48
CA ASP A 90 4.35 -7.39 9.30
C ASP A 90 4.11 -6.31 10.37
N ASP A 91 4.84 -6.39 11.48
CA ASP A 91 4.65 -5.53 12.65
C ASP A 91 4.86 -4.06 12.36
N ASP A 92 5.80 -3.77 11.50
CA ASP A 92 6.19 -2.43 11.11
C ASP A 92 5.17 -1.73 10.19
N HIS A 93 4.06 -2.42 9.88
CA HIS A 93 2.90 -1.89 9.16
C HIS A 93 1.58 -1.98 9.95
N THR A 94 1.55 -2.83 10.98
CA THR A 94 0.32 -3.13 11.73
C THR A 94 0.36 -2.71 13.19
N GLY A 95 1.55 -2.34 13.72
CA GLY A 95 1.79 -2.13 15.14
C GLY A 95 0.96 -1.03 15.78
N GLY A 96 0.68 0.05 15.05
CA GLY A 96 -0.13 1.17 15.54
C GLY A 96 -1.64 0.96 15.49
N LEU A 97 -2.15 -0.05 14.76
CA LEU A 97 -3.58 -0.19 14.44
C LEU A 97 -4.49 -0.17 15.69
N LEU A 98 -4.18 -0.98 16.68
CA LEU A 98 -5.03 -1.11 17.87
C LEU A 98 -5.06 0.15 18.71
N ASN A 99 -3.92 0.81 18.88
CA ASN A 99 -3.84 2.04 19.64
C ASN A 99 -4.55 3.18 18.91
N LEU A 100 -4.29 3.36 17.63
CA LEU A 100 -5.00 4.35 16.80
C LEU A 100 -6.51 4.13 16.86
N ARG A 101 -6.97 2.90 16.67
CA ARG A 101 -8.40 2.57 16.76
C ARG A 101 -9.00 2.93 18.12
N ARG A 102 -8.32 2.57 19.23
CA ARG A 102 -8.79 2.85 20.59
C ARG A 102 -8.84 4.35 20.88
N GLU A 103 -7.78 5.07 20.54
CA GLU A 103 -7.69 6.50 20.81
C GLU A 103 -8.68 7.33 19.96
N LEU A 104 -8.69 7.10 18.65
CA LEU A 104 -9.55 7.84 17.74
C LEU A 104 -11.04 7.52 17.93
N SER A 105 -11.38 6.30 18.34
CA SER A 105 -12.77 5.92 18.61
C SER A 105 -13.38 6.63 19.81
N LYS A 106 -12.59 7.24 20.70
CA LYS A 106 -13.09 8.08 21.80
C LYS A 106 -13.81 9.32 21.28
N ALA A 107 -13.32 9.88 20.16
CA ALA A 107 -13.95 11.04 19.51
C ALA A 107 -14.97 10.63 18.44
N ASN A 108 -14.70 9.56 17.70
CA ASN A 108 -15.57 9.08 16.63
C ASN A 108 -15.54 7.54 16.58
N THR A 109 -16.61 6.88 16.98
CA THR A 109 -16.71 5.42 17.02
C THR A 109 -16.49 4.75 15.64
N ALA A 110 -16.68 5.49 14.55
CA ALA A 110 -16.42 5.01 13.20
C ALA A 110 -14.94 5.11 12.77
N ALA A 111 -14.09 5.85 13.52
CA ALA A 111 -12.69 6.05 13.18
C ALA A 111 -11.96 4.71 13.05
N LEU A 112 -11.30 4.48 11.93
CA LEU A 112 -10.58 3.26 11.58
C LEU A 112 -11.37 1.98 11.91
N SER A 113 -12.69 1.95 11.66
CA SER A 113 -13.53 0.79 11.94
C SER A 113 -13.49 -0.28 10.85
N ARG A 114 -12.94 0.03 9.68
CA ARG A 114 -12.81 -0.89 8.55
C ARG A 114 -11.35 -0.99 8.11
N ALA A 115 -10.77 -2.17 8.28
CA ALA A 115 -9.40 -2.47 7.83
C ALA A 115 -9.45 -3.36 6.59
N TYR A 116 -8.97 -2.85 5.48
CA TYR A 116 -8.84 -3.60 4.22
C TYR A 116 -7.51 -4.32 4.19
N VAL A 117 -7.54 -5.60 3.86
CA VAL A 117 -6.37 -6.47 3.74
C VAL A 117 -6.51 -7.39 2.54
N ALA A 118 -5.42 -7.86 1.97
CA ALA A 118 -5.49 -8.85 0.91
C ALA A 118 -5.51 -10.28 1.46
N LYS A 119 -6.00 -11.20 0.65
CA LYS A 119 -6.06 -12.62 0.97
C LYS A 119 -4.68 -13.17 1.28
N GLY A 120 -4.57 -13.86 2.40
CA GLY A 120 -3.31 -14.35 2.94
C GLY A 120 -2.83 -13.60 4.16
N PHE A 121 -3.38 -12.42 4.45
CA PHE A 121 -3.03 -11.62 5.62
C PHE A 121 -3.15 -12.41 6.94
N PHE A 122 -4.09 -13.32 7.04
CA PHE A 122 -4.35 -14.15 8.21
C PHE A 122 -3.78 -15.57 8.08
N TYR A 123 -2.91 -15.84 7.12
CA TYR A 123 -2.27 -17.15 7.03
C TYR A 123 -1.31 -17.35 8.20
N GLU A 124 -1.30 -18.56 8.74
CA GLU A 124 -0.39 -18.97 9.82
C GLU A 124 1.06 -18.95 9.31
N ARG A 125 1.92 -18.24 10.03
CA ARG A 125 3.34 -18.11 9.70
C ARG A 125 4.18 -18.85 10.72
N MET A 126 5.28 -19.44 10.25
CA MET A 126 6.20 -20.25 11.05
C MET A 126 7.62 -19.74 10.79
N ALA A 127 8.23 -19.12 11.78
CA ALA A 127 9.63 -18.69 11.70
C ALA A 127 10.59 -19.88 11.58
N SER A 128 10.21 -21.02 12.19
CA SER A 128 10.92 -22.30 12.10
C SER A 128 9.92 -23.46 12.13
N PRO A 129 10.19 -24.61 11.45
CA PRO A 129 9.31 -25.79 11.50
C PRO A 129 9.02 -26.35 12.91
N ASN A 130 9.83 -25.96 13.89
CA ASN A 130 9.75 -26.46 15.28
C ASN A 130 9.23 -25.40 16.27
N GLU A 131 8.97 -24.19 15.85
CA GLU A 131 8.39 -23.14 16.69
C GLU A 131 6.86 -23.16 16.59
N LYS A 132 6.21 -23.11 17.78
CA LYS A 132 4.79 -22.70 17.82
C LYS A 132 4.75 -21.25 17.40
N ALA A 133 4.15 -20.98 16.25
CA ALA A 133 3.86 -19.61 15.85
C ALA A 133 3.03 -18.97 16.98
N GLU A 134 3.55 -17.93 17.62
CA GLU A 134 2.67 -17.00 18.31
C GLU A 134 1.81 -16.40 17.20
N ASP A 135 0.53 -16.70 17.23
CA ASP A 135 -0.41 -16.22 16.21
C ASP A 135 -0.76 -14.76 16.49
N ARG A 136 0.26 -13.91 16.34
CA ARG A 136 0.17 -12.46 16.52
C ARG A 136 -0.96 -11.86 15.70
N ILE A 137 -1.11 -12.33 14.47
CA ILE A 137 -2.14 -11.82 13.56
C ILE A 137 -3.53 -12.27 13.98
N ALA A 138 -3.69 -13.47 14.53
CA ALA A 138 -4.96 -13.90 15.11
C ALA A 138 -5.31 -13.07 16.37
N LEU A 139 -4.31 -12.75 17.20
CA LEU A 139 -4.50 -11.85 18.34
C LEU A 139 -4.91 -10.44 17.86
N LEU A 140 -4.20 -9.87 16.88
CA LEU A 140 -4.56 -8.59 16.27
C LEU A 140 -6.00 -8.59 15.77
N LYS A 141 -6.40 -9.64 15.03
CA LYS A 141 -7.76 -9.81 14.52
C LYS A 141 -8.81 -9.82 15.63
N ALA A 142 -8.56 -10.59 16.69
CA ALA A 142 -9.46 -10.71 17.83
C ALA A 142 -9.59 -9.37 18.59
N GLU A 143 -8.46 -8.72 18.89
CA GLU A 143 -8.45 -7.43 19.58
C GLU A 143 -9.11 -6.33 18.76
N TYR A 144 -8.80 -6.24 17.46
CA TYR A 144 -9.41 -5.24 16.59
C TYR A 144 -10.94 -5.42 16.53
N LYS A 145 -11.43 -6.65 16.44
CA LYS A 145 -12.87 -6.96 16.50
C LYS A 145 -13.49 -6.51 17.84
N ARG A 146 -12.79 -6.66 18.97
CA ARG A 146 -13.28 -6.20 20.29
C ARG A 146 -13.44 -4.68 20.35
N THR A 147 -12.68 -3.92 19.57
CA THR A 147 -12.86 -2.46 19.43
C THR A 147 -14.04 -2.06 18.53
N GLY A 148 -14.78 -3.01 17.98
CA GLY A 148 -15.81 -2.80 16.97
C GLY A 148 -15.26 -2.64 15.55
N GLY A 149 -13.99 -2.96 15.33
CA GLY A 149 -13.36 -2.97 14.01
C GLY A 149 -13.71 -4.22 13.19
N THR A 150 -13.66 -4.09 11.88
CA THR A 150 -13.93 -5.19 10.94
C THR A 150 -12.83 -5.25 9.88
N PHE A 151 -12.24 -6.43 9.69
CA PHE A 151 -11.36 -6.69 8.56
C PHE A 151 -12.18 -7.05 7.32
N LEU A 152 -11.82 -6.43 6.20
CA LEU A 152 -12.40 -6.66 4.88
C LEU A 152 -11.29 -7.26 3.99
N GLU A 153 -11.37 -8.57 3.77
CA GLU A 153 -10.37 -9.30 2.99
C GLU A 153 -10.78 -9.32 1.51
N ASN A 154 -9.86 -8.96 0.62
CA ASN A 154 -10.04 -9.03 -0.83
C ASN A 154 -9.05 -10.02 -1.46
N ASP A 155 -9.51 -10.78 -2.47
CA ASP A 155 -8.71 -11.74 -3.23
C ASP A 155 -8.39 -11.27 -4.67
N ARG A 156 -8.79 -10.08 -5.02
CA ARG A 156 -8.63 -9.43 -6.32
C ARG A 156 -8.67 -7.90 -6.16
N PRO A 157 -8.26 -7.14 -7.19
CA PRO A 157 -8.37 -5.69 -7.16
C PRO A 157 -9.81 -5.23 -6.94
N VAL A 158 -9.97 -4.24 -6.06
CA VAL A 158 -11.27 -3.66 -5.70
C VAL A 158 -11.17 -2.13 -5.67
N ALA A 159 -12.16 -1.46 -6.26
CA ALA A 159 -12.31 -0.02 -6.14
C ALA A 159 -12.89 0.30 -4.75
N LEU A 160 -12.12 1.01 -3.93
CA LEU A 160 -12.58 1.55 -2.65
C LEU A 160 -13.47 2.77 -2.86
N TYR A 161 -13.11 3.58 -3.85
CA TYR A 161 -13.83 4.74 -4.35
C TYR A 161 -13.60 4.90 -5.84
N PRO A 162 -14.36 5.74 -6.57
CA PRO A 162 -14.10 6.04 -7.97
C PRO A 162 -12.64 6.50 -8.16
N GLY A 163 -11.88 5.77 -8.98
CA GLY A 163 -10.47 6.04 -9.24
C GLY A 163 -9.48 5.66 -8.13
N ILE A 164 -9.92 5.13 -6.98
CA ILE A 164 -9.06 4.68 -5.87
C ILE A 164 -9.19 3.18 -5.72
N TRP A 165 -8.11 2.45 -5.98
CA TRP A 165 -8.08 1.00 -6.08
C TRP A 165 -7.15 0.38 -5.05
N LEU A 166 -7.60 -0.68 -4.41
CA LEU A 166 -6.75 -1.60 -3.66
C LEU A 166 -6.42 -2.79 -4.56
N LEU A 167 -5.17 -3.06 -4.77
CA LEU A 167 -4.73 -4.12 -5.66
C LEU A 167 -4.70 -5.50 -4.99
N GLY A 168 -4.05 -6.19 -4.70
CA GLY A 168 -3.68 -7.37 -3.97
C GLY A 168 -4.70 -8.54 -3.99
N PRO A 169 -4.19 -9.75 -3.80
CA PRO A 169 -2.77 -10.12 -3.81
C PRO A 169 -2.10 -9.85 -5.16
N ILE A 170 -0.86 -9.37 -5.11
CA ILE A 170 -0.13 -8.99 -6.32
C ILE A 170 0.58 -10.23 -6.91
N PRO A 171 0.36 -10.58 -8.19
CA PRO A 171 1.04 -11.70 -8.83
C PRO A 171 2.52 -11.38 -9.08
N ARG A 172 3.38 -12.39 -8.98
CA ARG A 172 4.82 -12.30 -9.22
C ARG A 172 5.14 -12.90 -10.57
N ILE A 173 5.22 -12.07 -11.60
CA ILE A 173 5.56 -12.45 -12.99
C ILE A 173 7.02 -12.18 -13.33
N HIS A 174 7.64 -11.21 -12.62
CA HIS A 174 9.08 -10.94 -12.69
C HIS A 174 9.80 -11.56 -11.47
N PRO A 175 11.08 -11.89 -11.58
CA PRO A 175 11.85 -12.53 -10.51
C PRO A 175 12.32 -11.54 -9.43
N GLU A 176 11.44 -10.63 -9.00
CA GLU A 176 11.69 -9.74 -7.89
C GLU A 176 11.58 -10.52 -6.57
N GLN A 177 12.63 -10.48 -5.74
CA GLN A 177 12.71 -11.15 -4.45
C GLN A 177 12.85 -10.12 -3.34
N ASN A 178 11.77 -9.40 -3.09
CA ASN A 178 11.72 -8.26 -2.17
C ASN A 178 11.16 -8.67 -0.80
N TRP A 179 11.58 -9.80 -0.25
CA TRP A 179 11.18 -10.30 1.08
C TRP A 179 12.37 -10.93 1.81
N SER A 180 12.23 -11.13 3.12
CA SER A 180 13.32 -11.60 3.98
C SER A 180 13.73 -13.05 3.76
N GLY A 181 12.89 -13.89 3.16
CA GLY A 181 13.23 -15.25 2.73
C GLY A 181 13.43 -16.28 3.84
N SER A 182 12.95 -16.01 5.06
CA SER A 182 13.34 -16.84 6.24
C SER A 182 12.21 -17.61 6.90
N GLY A 183 11.01 -17.65 6.34
CA GLY A 183 9.86 -18.27 7.00
C GLY A 183 9.07 -19.21 6.10
N LYS A 184 8.08 -19.85 6.69
CA LYS A 184 7.06 -20.64 5.98
C LYS A 184 5.68 -20.08 6.29
N VAL A 185 4.81 -20.14 5.32
CA VAL A 185 3.40 -19.76 5.44
C VAL A 185 2.51 -20.94 5.08
N LYS A 186 1.45 -21.15 5.86
CA LYS A 186 0.47 -22.20 5.63
C LYS A 186 -0.64 -21.68 4.73
N THR A 187 -0.53 -22.00 3.45
CA THR A 187 -1.52 -21.63 2.43
C THR A 187 -2.60 -22.71 2.27
N PRO A 188 -3.72 -22.45 1.60
CA PRO A 188 -4.70 -23.48 1.25
C PRO A 188 -4.14 -24.63 0.41
N ARG A 189 -2.97 -24.43 -0.23
CA ARG A 189 -2.27 -25.45 -1.04
C ARG A 189 -1.21 -26.21 -0.24
N GLY A 190 -1.02 -25.90 1.05
CA GLY A 190 -0.02 -26.48 1.92
C GLY A 190 1.04 -25.47 2.35
N LEU A 191 2.11 -25.98 2.96
CA LEU A 191 3.21 -25.17 3.48
C LEU A 191 4.07 -24.66 2.32
N ALA A 192 4.31 -23.36 2.26
CA ALA A 192 5.12 -22.68 1.24
C ALA A 192 6.16 -21.76 1.89
N GLU A 193 7.10 -21.24 1.10
CA GLU A 193 7.96 -20.14 1.52
C GLU A 193 7.10 -18.91 1.82
N ASP A 194 7.40 -18.21 2.93
CA ASP A 194 6.72 -16.97 3.24
C ASP A 194 7.32 -15.81 2.43
N ASN A 195 6.76 -15.62 1.28
CA ASN A 195 7.09 -14.51 0.39
C ASN A 195 6.10 -13.35 0.51
N ILE A 196 5.37 -13.28 1.63
CA ILE A 196 4.32 -12.29 1.89
C ILE A 196 3.25 -12.33 0.77
N PRO A 197 2.49 -13.43 0.69
CA PRO A 197 1.55 -13.65 -0.43
C PRO A 197 0.39 -12.66 -0.47
N GLU A 198 0.10 -11.99 0.64
CA GLU A 198 -0.96 -10.98 0.77
C GLU A 198 -0.52 -9.57 0.38
N ASP A 199 0.72 -9.37 -0.05
CA ASP A 199 1.22 -8.03 -0.40
C ASP A 199 0.26 -7.27 -1.31
N THR A 200 -0.07 -6.03 -0.92
CA THR A 200 -1.00 -5.17 -1.65
C THR A 200 -0.56 -3.71 -1.66
N SER A 201 -1.05 -2.97 -2.64
CA SER A 201 -0.77 -1.55 -2.82
C SER A 201 -2.05 -0.80 -3.14
N LEU A 202 -2.08 0.48 -2.81
CA LEU A 202 -3.13 1.40 -3.21
C LEU A 202 -2.75 2.08 -4.52
N VAL A 203 -3.69 2.17 -5.46
CA VAL A 203 -3.50 2.83 -6.76
C VAL A 203 -4.56 3.90 -6.96
N LEU A 204 -4.11 5.10 -7.29
CA LEU A 204 -4.98 6.21 -7.66
C LEU A 204 -4.86 6.45 -9.17
N ASP A 205 -5.97 6.35 -9.87
CA ASP A 205 -6.05 6.61 -11.30
C ASP A 205 -6.34 8.09 -11.53
N THR A 206 -5.35 8.81 -12.07
CA THR A 206 -5.44 10.26 -12.29
C THR A 206 -5.32 10.60 -13.78
N ASP A 207 -5.66 11.82 -14.15
CA ASP A 207 -5.48 12.32 -15.51
C ASP A 207 -4.01 12.41 -15.95
N ARG A 208 -3.07 12.49 -14.98
CA ARG A 208 -1.61 12.49 -15.21
C ARG A 208 -0.98 11.09 -15.29
N GLY A 209 -1.73 10.05 -14.97
CA GLY A 209 -1.25 8.67 -14.86
C GLY A 209 -1.60 8.02 -13.53
N LEU A 210 -1.04 6.85 -13.26
CA LEU A 210 -1.27 6.13 -12.01
C LEU A 210 -0.32 6.62 -10.92
N ILE A 211 -0.85 6.74 -9.70
CA ILE A 211 -0.06 6.91 -8.48
C ILE A 211 -0.12 5.59 -7.73
N VAL A 212 1.03 5.01 -7.41
CA VAL A 212 1.16 3.75 -6.66
C VAL A 212 1.71 4.05 -5.28
N LEU A 213 0.99 3.66 -4.23
CA LEU A 213 1.42 3.73 -2.83
C LEU A 213 1.58 2.31 -2.29
N SER A 214 2.76 1.98 -1.76
CA SER A 214 3.10 0.67 -1.24
C SER A 214 3.72 0.74 0.15
N GLY A 215 3.52 -0.29 0.98
CA GLY A 215 4.15 -0.41 2.30
C GLY A 215 5.59 -0.91 2.20
N CYS A 216 5.76 -2.18 1.81
CA CYS A 216 7.06 -2.80 1.52
C CYS A 216 7.20 -3.29 0.08
N CYS A 217 6.10 -3.51 -0.61
CA CYS A 217 6.12 -3.96 -2.00
C CYS A 217 6.86 -5.31 -2.16
N HIS A 218 6.55 -6.28 -1.30
CA HIS A 218 7.22 -7.59 -1.29
C HIS A 218 7.00 -8.39 -2.58
N ALA A 219 5.92 -8.11 -3.31
CA ALA A 219 5.72 -8.65 -4.65
C ALA A 219 6.71 -8.09 -5.69
N GLY A 220 7.33 -6.95 -5.39
CA GLY A 220 8.19 -6.20 -6.28
C GLY A 220 7.47 -5.04 -6.98
N ILE A 221 8.18 -3.91 -7.10
CA ILE A 221 7.58 -2.68 -7.67
C ILE A 221 7.19 -2.85 -9.14
N ILE A 222 7.95 -3.62 -9.90
CA ILE A 222 7.66 -3.85 -11.33
C ILE A 222 6.43 -4.74 -11.48
N ASN A 223 6.34 -5.83 -10.70
CA ASN A 223 5.15 -6.67 -10.62
C ASN A 223 3.90 -5.85 -10.23
N THR A 224 4.03 -4.98 -9.24
CA THR A 224 2.95 -4.12 -8.74
C THR A 224 2.47 -3.15 -9.82
N ILE A 225 3.40 -2.47 -10.50
CA ILE A 225 3.09 -1.52 -11.57
C ILE A 225 2.43 -2.21 -12.77
N GLU A 226 2.95 -3.35 -13.20
CA GLU A 226 2.34 -4.07 -14.33
C GLU A 226 0.91 -4.52 -13.98
N TYR A 227 0.71 -5.03 -12.77
CA TYR A 227 -0.62 -5.43 -12.31
C TYR A 227 -1.57 -4.23 -12.19
N ALA A 228 -1.09 -3.08 -11.70
CA ALA A 228 -1.87 -1.84 -11.69
C ALA A 228 -2.27 -1.41 -13.10
N ARG A 229 -1.33 -1.46 -14.06
CA ARG A 229 -1.57 -1.11 -15.46
C ARG A 229 -2.53 -2.06 -16.16
N GLU A 230 -2.50 -3.33 -15.81
CA GLU A 230 -3.44 -4.34 -16.33
C GLU A 230 -4.85 -4.15 -15.77
N LYS A 231 -4.97 -3.96 -14.45
CA LYS A 231 -6.27 -4.05 -13.74
C LYS A 231 -6.97 -2.71 -13.58
N VAL A 232 -6.23 -1.61 -13.53
CA VAL A 232 -6.81 -0.28 -13.37
C VAL A 232 -6.83 0.43 -14.73
N ARG A 233 -5.67 0.76 -15.27
CA ARG A 233 -5.57 1.40 -16.58
C ARG A 233 -4.14 1.35 -17.12
N SER A 234 -3.98 1.04 -18.40
CA SER A 234 -2.69 1.13 -19.08
C SER A 234 -2.29 2.60 -19.27
N ALA A 235 -1.59 3.17 -18.28
CA ALA A 235 -1.17 4.56 -18.25
C ALA A 235 0.28 4.69 -17.74
N PRO A 236 0.96 5.82 -17.96
CA PRO A 236 2.24 6.13 -17.31
C PRO A 236 2.11 6.13 -15.79
N ILE A 237 3.22 5.93 -15.09
CA ILE A 237 3.28 6.04 -13.62
C ILE A 237 3.63 7.48 -13.26
N TYR A 238 2.64 8.21 -12.76
CA TYR A 238 2.84 9.59 -12.35
C TYR A 238 3.64 9.69 -11.04
N ALA A 239 3.37 8.79 -10.07
CA ALA A 239 4.18 8.70 -8.86
C ALA A 239 4.24 7.27 -8.32
N ALA A 240 5.37 6.90 -7.71
CA ALA A 240 5.53 5.73 -6.87
C ALA A 240 6.04 6.18 -5.50
N ILE A 241 5.32 5.83 -4.43
CA ILE A 241 5.52 6.37 -3.09
C ILE A 241 5.51 5.21 -2.09
N GLY A 242 6.43 5.23 -1.10
CA GLY A 242 6.45 4.30 0.01
C GLY A 242 7.67 3.39 0.06
N GLY A 243 7.53 2.23 0.71
CA GLY A 243 8.56 1.19 0.78
C GLY A 243 8.54 0.28 -0.43
N PHE A 244 9.73 -0.08 -0.94
CA PHE A 244 9.90 -0.94 -2.11
C PHE A 244 10.88 -2.08 -1.87
N HIS A 245 11.29 -2.30 -0.62
CA HIS A 245 12.17 -3.38 -0.15
C HIS A 245 13.43 -3.58 -0.99
N LEU A 246 14.07 -2.47 -1.42
CA LEU A 246 15.23 -2.46 -2.29
C LEU A 246 16.56 -2.35 -1.54
N MET A 247 16.54 -2.15 -0.22
CA MET A 247 17.73 -1.88 0.61
C MET A 247 18.83 -2.95 0.49
N ARG A 248 18.51 -4.18 0.10
CA ARG A 248 19.47 -5.28 -0.09
C ARG A 248 19.61 -5.70 -1.55
N ALA A 249 18.98 -4.99 -2.47
CA ALA A 249 19.03 -5.30 -3.89
C ALA A 249 20.44 -5.07 -4.45
N SER A 250 20.88 -5.94 -5.34
CA SER A 250 22.14 -5.76 -6.04
C SER A 250 22.08 -4.56 -6.99
N ASP A 251 23.24 -4.02 -7.33
CA ASP A 251 23.37 -2.97 -8.32
C ASP A 251 22.69 -3.29 -9.64
N ALA A 252 22.84 -4.53 -10.11
CA ALA A 252 22.20 -4.99 -11.35
C ALA A 252 20.66 -4.99 -11.22
N THR A 253 20.13 -5.41 -10.08
CA THR A 253 18.69 -5.37 -9.79
C THR A 253 18.18 -3.94 -9.76
N LEU A 254 18.91 -3.02 -9.10
CA LEU A 254 18.53 -1.61 -9.02
C LEU A 254 18.57 -0.93 -10.40
N ASP A 255 19.57 -1.25 -11.25
CA ASP A 255 19.66 -0.70 -12.60
C ASP A 255 18.51 -1.22 -13.49
N TRP A 256 18.17 -2.50 -13.39
CA TRP A 256 17.02 -3.08 -14.07
C TRP A 256 15.72 -2.46 -13.61
N THR A 257 15.53 -2.33 -12.29
CA THR A 257 14.33 -1.69 -11.70
C THR A 257 14.19 -0.26 -12.19
N ALA A 258 15.26 0.54 -12.13
CA ALA A 258 15.25 1.92 -12.59
C ALA A 258 14.93 2.05 -14.09
N GLN A 259 15.47 1.15 -14.91
CA GLN A 259 15.19 1.12 -16.34
C GLN A 259 13.71 0.79 -16.61
N LYS A 260 13.14 -0.18 -15.90
CA LYS A 260 11.72 -0.53 -16.00
C LYS A 260 10.81 0.62 -15.55
N LEU A 261 11.14 1.28 -14.44
CA LEU A 261 10.42 2.46 -13.97
C LEU A 261 10.42 3.60 -15.01
N LYS A 262 11.56 3.81 -15.67
CA LYS A 262 11.67 4.78 -16.77
C LYS A 262 10.81 4.38 -17.98
N GLU A 263 10.78 3.11 -18.35
CA GLU A 263 9.93 2.57 -19.43
C GLU A 263 8.44 2.76 -19.14
N PHE A 264 8.02 2.65 -17.87
CA PHE A 264 6.65 2.95 -17.44
C PHE A 264 6.34 4.44 -17.33
N GLY A 265 7.28 5.32 -17.65
CA GLY A 265 7.10 6.77 -17.63
C GLY A 265 7.01 7.35 -16.23
N LEU A 266 7.75 6.77 -15.26
CA LEU A 266 7.80 7.27 -13.87
C LEU A 266 8.21 8.75 -13.85
N SER A 267 7.37 9.58 -13.23
CA SER A 267 7.62 11.03 -13.14
C SER A 267 8.07 11.47 -11.74
N ASN A 268 7.56 10.82 -10.68
CA ASN A 268 7.89 11.15 -9.29
C ASN A 268 8.15 9.87 -8.49
N PHE A 269 9.14 9.90 -7.59
CA PHE A 269 9.50 8.77 -6.74
C PHE A 269 9.80 9.25 -5.31
N ILE A 270 9.10 8.70 -4.33
CA ILE A 270 9.40 8.87 -2.91
C ILE A 270 9.69 7.49 -2.34
N GLY A 271 10.96 7.13 -2.23
CA GLY A 271 11.38 5.88 -1.62
C GLY A 271 11.57 6.05 -0.12
N ALA A 272 10.72 5.41 0.68
CA ALA A 272 10.71 5.48 2.13
C ALA A 272 11.01 4.11 2.75
N HIS A 273 11.11 4.03 4.08
CA HIS A 273 11.17 2.81 4.86
C HIS A 273 12.19 1.79 4.33
N CYS A 274 11.77 0.61 3.92
CA CYS A 274 12.61 -0.48 3.44
C CYS A 274 13.17 -0.30 2.01
N THR A 275 12.88 0.82 1.35
CA THR A 275 13.52 1.14 0.06
C THR A 275 15.03 1.30 0.24
N GLY A 276 15.46 1.97 1.30
CA GLY A 276 16.86 2.30 1.54
C GLY A 276 17.31 3.57 0.83
N ILE A 277 18.31 4.24 1.38
CA ILE A 277 18.82 5.55 0.90
C ILE A 277 19.53 5.38 -0.44
N GLU A 278 20.49 4.46 -0.52
CA GLU A 278 21.29 4.23 -1.72
C GLU A 278 20.45 3.81 -2.94
N PRO A 279 19.48 2.88 -2.82
CA PRO A 279 18.58 2.56 -3.92
C PRO A 279 17.81 3.76 -4.48
N VAL A 280 17.37 4.69 -3.63
CA VAL A 280 16.68 5.91 -4.07
C VAL A 280 17.59 6.77 -4.94
N TYR A 281 18.86 6.99 -4.53
CA TYR A 281 19.82 7.76 -5.33
C TYR A 281 20.12 7.08 -6.65
N ARG A 282 20.28 5.76 -6.67
CA ARG A 282 20.54 5.01 -7.88
C ARG A 282 19.36 5.06 -8.85
N ILE A 283 18.13 4.85 -8.35
CA ILE A 283 16.90 4.99 -9.15
C ILE A 283 16.81 6.41 -9.72
N ARG A 284 17.03 7.45 -8.90
CA ARG A 284 17.02 8.83 -9.38
C ARG A 284 17.95 9.04 -10.56
N GLN A 285 19.17 8.57 -10.45
CA GLN A 285 20.19 8.72 -11.50
C GLN A 285 19.82 7.94 -12.76
N LYS A 286 19.47 6.66 -12.63
CA LYS A 286 19.26 5.74 -13.75
C LYS A 286 17.92 5.95 -14.45
N ALA A 287 16.88 6.30 -13.73
CA ALA A 287 15.57 6.64 -14.31
C ALA A 287 15.54 8.06 -14.90
N GLY A 288 16.59 8.88 -14.68
CA GLY A 288 16.65 10.23 -15.19
C GLY A 288 15.79 11.24 -14.41
N LEU A 289 15.53 10.97 -13.13
CA LEU A 289 14.80 11.85 -12.24
C LEU A 289 15.72 12.93 -11.63
N SER A 290 15.12 13.98 -11.07
CA SER A 290 15.82 15.09 -10.41
C SER A 290 15.63 15.04 -8.88
N ARG A 291 16.31 15.91 -8.14
CA ARG A 291 16.06 16.10 -6.70
C ARG A 291 14.63 16.54 -6.39
N ARG A 292 13.96 17.23 -7.33
CA ARG A 292 12.58 17.68 -7.17
C ARG A 292 11.56 16.57 -7.41
N THR A 293 11.96 15.51 -8.10
CA THR A 293 11.07 14.42 -8.52
C THR A 293 11.45 13.06 -7.95
N CYS A 294 12.56 12.98 -7.17
CA CYS A 294 12.98 11.74 -6.52
C CYS A 294 13.69 12.06 -5.21
N ILE A 295 13.10 11.64 -4.10
CA ILE A 295 13.61 11.86 -2.75
C ILE A 295 13.61 10.59 -1.90
N VAL A 296 14.41 10.57 -0.84
CA VAL A 296 14.21 9.66 0.30
C VAL A 296 13.09 10.25 1.15
N GLY A 297 12.04 9.47 1.40
CA GLY A 297 10.89 9.96 2.16
C GLY A 297 11.17 10.10 3.65
N GLY A 298 10.70 11.18 4.25
CA GLY A 298 10.72 11.48 5.68
C GLY A 298 9.31 11.69 6.24
N VAL A 299 9.17 11.66 7.56
CA VAL A 299 7.93 12.03 8.26
C VAL A 299 7.58 13.49 7.90
N GLY A 300 6.33 13.71 7.49
CA GLY A 300 5.84 15.04 7.07
C GLY A 300 6.05 15.35 5.58
N ASP A 301 6.86 14.56 4.84
CA ASP A 301 6.95 14.72 3.40
C ASP A 301 5.63 14.41 2.72
N ARG A 302 5.33 15.17 1.66
CA ARG A 302 4.07 15.07 0.94
C ARG A 302 4.27 14.98 -0.56
N PHE A 303 3.34 14.31 -1.19
CA PHE A 303 3.13 14.40 -2.63
C PHE A 303 1.74 14.98 -2.89
N SER A 304 1.62 15.91 -3.81
CA SER A 304 0.32 16.38 -4.27
C SER A 304 0.25 16.49 -5.79
N MET A 305 -0.96 16.33 -6.34
CA MET A 305 -1.21 16.52 -7.77
C MET A 305 -0.85 17.95 -8.23
N GLU A 306 -1.04 18.94 -7.37
CA GLU A 306 -0.80 20.35 -7.71
C GLU A 306 0.69 20.71 -7.70
N LYS A 307 1.43 20.30 -6.65
CA LYS A 307 2.80 20.78 -6.37
C LYS A 307 3.88 19.74 -6.61
N GLY A 308 3.50 18.47 -6.89
CA GLY A 308 4.44 17.36 -6.91
C GLY A 308 4.94 17.00 -5.52
N ILE A 309 6.22 16.72 -5.38
CA ILE A 309 6.88 16.39 -4.11
C ILE A 309 7.11 17.66 -3.30
N ILE A 310 6.71 17.64 -2.04
CA ILE A 310 6.92 18.68 -1.03
C ILE A 310 7.72 18.02 0.10
N ALA A 311 9.03 18.25 0.08
CA ALA A 311 9.99 17.64 0.98
C ALA A 311 10.41 18.60 2.10
N GLY A 312 10.75 18.04 3.27
CA GLY A 312 11.46 18.74 4.34
C GLY A 312 12.93 19.02 3.98
N LEU A 313 13.65 19.71 4.85
CA LEU A 313 15.08 20.05 4.61
C LEU A 313 15.97 18.80 4.60
N LEU A 314 15.66 17.81 5.43
CA LEU A 314 16.43 16.56 5.54
C LEU A 314 16.34 15.69 4.27
N THR A 315 15.25 15.77 3.55
CA THR A 315 14.90 14.85 2.44
C THR A 315 15.01 15.51 1.06
N HIS A 316 15.27 16.82 1.02
CA HIS A 316 15.32 17.63 -0.22
C HIS A 316 16.62 17.48 -1.02
#